data_150e9abb965531caf491a24b0aefa94e
#
_entry.id   150e9abb965531caf491a24b0aefa94e
#
_cell.length_a   1.000
_cell.length_b   1.000
_cell.length_c   1.000
_cell.angle_alpha   90.00
_cell.angle_beta   90.00
_cell.angle_gamma   90.00
#
_symmetry.space_group_name_H-M   'P 1'
#
loop_
_entity.id
_entity.type
_entity.pdbx_description
1 polymer ?
#
loop_
_entity_poly.entity_id
_entity_poly.type
_entity_poly.pdbx_seq_one_letter_code
_entity_poly.pdbx_strand_id
1 'polypeptide(L)'
;MAKIERKYLAHFINTAASGEAVYERLGKDLEEYSPELAAQVDTKKNILGETAIFISGYEKTGAVEPYYAESDTGLFQRLQQIVDENLVLDQLKTDVVEVKLWESGDGTGYPAVREEAFIEVVSYGGDTSGYQIPFNLHFTGSKETGTFDVTTREFTAQ
;
A
#
# COMPACT_ATOMS: atom_id res chain seq x y z
N MET A 1 4.56 -16.74 23.88
CA MET A 1 4.42 -16.14 22.55
C MET A 1 4.11 -14.66 22.66
N ALA A 2 4.89 -13.84 21.99
CA ALA A 2 4.70 -12.41 21.98
C ALA A 2 3.92 -11.97 20.74
N LYS A 3 3.04 -11.00 20.93
CA LYS A 3 2.33 -10.42 19.80
C LYS A 3 3.27 -9.54 18.99
N ILE A 4 3.12 -9.55 17.67
CA ILE A 4 3.88 -8.67 16.80
C ILE A 4 3.30 -7.27 16.91
N GLU A 5 4.15 -6.30 17.27
CA GLU A 5 3.71 -4.92 17.34
C GLU A 5 3.48 -4.36 15.95
N ARG A 6 2.49 -3.47 15.81
CA ARG A 6 2.10 -2.90 14.52
C ARG A 6 3.26 -2.24 13.77
N LYS A 7 4.21 -1.66 14.49
CA LYS A 7 5.36 -0.97 13.89
C LYS A 7 6.30 -1.90 13.11
N TYR A 8 6.20 -3.22 13.33
CA TYR A 8 7.06 -4.18 12.64
C TYR A 8 6.52 -4.62 11.28
N LEU A 9 5.32 -4.19 10.91
CA LEU A 9 4.85 -4.33 9.53
C LEU A 9 4.92 -2.94 8.90
N ALA A 10 5.92 -2.74 8.06
CA ALA A 10 6.15 -1.44 7.44
C ALA A 10 5.63 -1.41 6.01
N HIS A 11 5.12 -0.26 5.60
CA HIS A 11 4.60 -0.04 4.25
C HIS A 11 5.37 1.11 3.63
N PHE A 12 6.01 0.86 2.50
CA PHE A 12 6.74 1.88 1.75
C PHE A 12 6.07 2.08 0.41
N ILE A 13 5.74 3.31 0.08
CA ILE A 13 5.11 3.64 -1.20
C ILE A 13 6.12 4.33 -2.12
N ASN A 14 6.12 3.94 -3.39
CA ASN A 14 6.95 4.57 -4.40
C ASN A 14 6.37 5.94 -4.74
N THR A 15 7.11 7.00 -4.48
CA THR A 15 6.66 8.38 -4.72
C THR A 15 7.07 8.89 -6.10
N ALA A 16 7.93 8.18 -6.81
CA ALA A 16 8.37 8.60 -8.13
C ALA A 16 7.29 8.31 -9.17
N ALA A 17 6.97 9.30 -10.00
CA ALA A 17 5.99 9.13 -11.07
C ALA A 17 6.56 8.34 -12.24
N SER A 18 7.88 8.39 -12.42
CA SER A 18 8.59 7.67 -13.46
C SER A 18 10.06 7.53 -13.07
N GLY A 19 10.77 6.64 -13.74
CA GLY A 19 12.18 6.41 -13.49
C GLY A 19 12.42 5.55 -12.25
N GLU A 20 13.54 5.79 -11.58
CA GLU A 20 13.95 5.01 -10.43
C GLU A 20 13.01 5.22 -9.25
N ALA A 21 12.62 4.12 -8.59
CA ALA A 21 11.69 4.16 -7.48
C ALA A 21 12.28 4.87 -6.26
N VAL A 22 11.48 5.71 -5.63
CA VAL A 22 11.82 6.40 -4.40
C VAL A 22 10.76 6.04 -3.37
N TYR A 23 11.13 5.22 -2.39
CA TYR A 23 10.18 4.72 -1.39
C TYR A 23 10.13 5.60 -0.16
N GLU A 24 8.92 5.92 0.27
CA GLU A 24 8.66 6.69 1.47
C GLU A 24 7.77 5.85 2.39
N ARG A 25 8.10 5.82 3.67
CA ARG A 25 7.34 5.03 4.62
C ARG A 25 6.01 5.70 4.96
N LEU A 26 4.93 4.92 4.87
CA LEU A 26 3.61 5.34 5.33
C LEU A 26 3.53 5.11 6.83
N GLY A 27 2.90 6.01 7.54
CA GLY A 27 2.66 5.78 8.96
C GLY A 27 2.61 7.04 9.82
N LYS A 28 3.26 8.11 9.40
CA LYS A 28 3.25 9.34 10.17
C LYS A 28 1.81 9.87 10.24
N ASP A 29 1.34 10.12 11.44
CA ASP A 29 -0.03 10.58 11.72
C ASP A 29 -1.13 9.58 11.36
N LEU A 30 -0.76 8.35 10.97
CA LEU A 30 -1.72 7.27 10.74
C LEU A 30 -1.89 6.43 12.00
N GLU A 31 -3.09 6.38 12.51
CA GLU A 31 -3.39 5.53 13.67
C GLU A 31 -3.74 4.12 13.23
N GLU A 32 -4.30 3.98 12.04
CA GLU A 32 -4.68 2.69 11.48
C GLU A 32 -4.46 2.65 9.97
N TYR A 33 -3.89 1.55 9.50
CA TYR A 33 -3.81 1.23 8.08
C TYR A 33 -3.93 -0.28 7.96
N SER A 34 -5.06 -0.73 7.43
CA SER A 34 -5.35 -2.16 7.29
C SER A 34 -5.81 -2.44 5.87
N PRO A 35 -4.89 -2.82 4.98
CA PRO A 35 -5.31 -3.22 3.62
C PRO A 35 -6.31 -4.37 3.70
N GLU A 36 -7.39 -4.26 2.95
CA GLU A 36 -8.44 -5.26 2.91
C GLU A 36 -8.30 -6.13 1.68
N LEU A 37 -8.35 -7.44 1.88
CA LEU A 37 -8.20 -8.40 0.78
C LEU A 37 -9.44 -8.51 -0.09
N ALA A 38 -10.61 -8.28 0.48
CA ALA A 38 -11.90 -8.31 -0.23
C ALA A 38 -12.04 -9.57 -1.13
N ALA A 39 -12.01 -10.72 -0.50
CA ALA A 39 -12.08 -12.00 -1.21
C ALA A 39 -13.39 -12.15 -1.99
N GLN A 40 -13.28 -12.67 -3.20
CA GLN A 40 -14.44 -12.99 -4.04
C GLN A 40 -14.88 -14.41 -3.72
N VAL A 41 -15.95 -14.54 -2.96
CA VAL A 41 -16.43 -15.82 -2.45
C VAL A 41 -17.68 -16.27 -3.21
N ASP A 42 -17.62 -17.46 -3.78
CA ASP A 42 -18.76 -18.11 -4.45
C ASP A 42 -19.20 -19.32 -3.64
N THR A 43 -20.51 -19.41 -3.40
CA THR A 43 -21.08 -20.53 -2.68
C THR A 43 -22.03 -21.28 -3.62
N LYS A 44 -21.84 -22.59 -3.78
CA LYS A 44 -22.69 -23.42 -4.61
C LYS A 44 -23.24 -24.59 -3.82
N LYS A 45 -24.51 -24.89 -4.05
CA LYS A 45 -25.16 -26.07 -3.48
C LYS A 45 -25.46 -27.06 -4.60
N ASN A 46 -25.14 -28.33 -4.38
CA ASN A 46 -25.51 -29.39 -5.32
C ASN A 46 -26.88 -29.97 -4.95
N ILE A 47 -27.38 -30.90 -5.75
CA ILE A 47 -28.69 -31.49 -5.54
C ILE A 47 -28.74 -32.38 -4.30
N LEU A 48 -27.62 -32.74 -3.73
CA LEU A 48 -27.54 -33.52 -2.48
C LEU A 48 -27.59 -32.63 -1.25
N GLY A 49 -27.70 -31.31 -1.41
CA GLY A 49 -27.70 -30.36 -0.33
C GLY A 49 -26.32 -30.01 0.22
N GLU A 50 -25.27 -30.48 -0.44
CA GLU A 50 -23.91 -30.19 -0.05
C GLU A 50 -23.50 -28.80 -0.51
N THR A 51 -22.77 -28.08 0.34
CA THR A 51 -22.32 -26.72 0.05
C THR A 51 -20.82 -26.72 -0.27
N ALA A 52 -20.49 -26.11 -1.41
CA ALA A 52 -19.08 -25.89 -1.78
C ALA A 52 -18.81 -24.39 -1.80
N ILE A 53 -17.68 -24.00 -1.25
CA ILE A 53 -17.27 -22.60 -1.17
C ILE A 53 -16.00 -22.42 -1.97
N PHE A 54 -16.00 -21.46 -2.88
CA PHE A 54 -14.85 -21.14 -3.73
C PHE A 54 -14.44 -19.69 -3.51
N ILE A 55 -13.14 -19.46 -3.34
CA ILE A 55 -12.57 -18.13 -3.31
C ILE A 55 -11.77 -17.97 -4.60
N SER A 56 -12.32 -17.19 -5.55
CA SER A 56 -11.75 -17.07 -6.88
C SER A 56 -10.67 -16.01 -7.02
N GLY A 57 -10.63 -15.07 -6.08
CA GLY A 57 -9.63 -14.02 -6.15
C GLY A 57 -9.81 -12.98 -5.08
N TYR A 58 -9.01 -11.93 -5.18
CA TYR A 58 -9.01 -10.84 -4.21
C TYR A 58 -8.99 -9.49 -4.91
N GLU A 59 -9.67 -8.51 -4.34
CA GLU A 59 -9.63 -7.13 -4.79
C GLU A 59 -9.07 -6.29 -3.67
N LYS A 60 -7.76 -6.38 -3.45
CA LYS A 60 -7.10 -5.75 -2.33
C LYS A 60 -7.11 -4.22 -2.46
N THR A 61 -7.50 -3.55 -1.38
CA THR A 61 -7.48 -2.09 -1.30
C THR A 61 -6.91 -1.65 0.04
N GLY A 62 -6.36 -0.44 0.07
CA GLY A 62 -5.89 0.14 1.32
C GLY A 62 -6.31 1.61 1.39
N ALA A 63 -6.77 2.04 2.56
CA ALA A 63 -7.18 3.43 2.77
C ALA A 63 -6.14 4.14 3.63
N VAL A 64 -5.59 5.24 3.12
CA VAL A 64 -4.67 6.08 3.87
C VAL A 64 -5.42 7.33 4.29
N GLU A 65 -5.87 7.34 5.54
CA GLU A 65 -6.68 8.42 6.09
C GLU A 65 -6.47 8.50 7.61
N PRO A 66 -6.10 9.65 8.15
CA PRO A 66 -5.78 10.89 7.43
C PRO A 66 -4.38 10.85 6.81
N TYR A 67 -4.17 11.65 5.78
CA TYR A 67 -2.84 11.94 5.28
C TYR A 67 -2.60 13.44 5.35
N TYR A 68 -1.74 13.85 6.26
CA TYR A 68 -1.40 15.26 6.44
C TYR A 68 -0.28 15.64 5.48
N ALA A 69 -0.52 16.65 4.66
CA ALA A 69 0.41 17.09 3.65
C ALA A 69 1.63 17.78 4.28
N GLU A 70 2.82 17.37 3.82
CA GLU A 70 4.07 17.99 4.23
C GLU A 70 4.80 18.45 2.97
N SER A 71 5.11 19.73 2.89
CA SER A 71 5.60 20.35 1.67
C SER A 71 6.95 19.80 1.17
N ASP A 72 7.70 19.16 2.05
CA ASP A 72 9.03 18.62 1.72
C ASP A 72 9.02 17.14 1.35
N THR A 73 7.88 16.50 1.28
CA THR A 73 7.80 15.07 0.97
C THR A 73 7.45 14.81 -0.48
N GLY A 74 8.03 13.75 -1.06
CA GLY A 74 7.74 13.36 -2.43
C GLY A 74 6.31 12.85 -2.62
N LEU A 75 5.76 12.18 -1.60
CA LEU A 75 4.39 11.68 -1.66
C LEU A 75 3.38 12.82 -1.77
N PHE A 76 3.56 13.88 -0.97
CA PHE A 76 2.70 15.05 -1.07
C PHE A 76 2.74 15.64 -2.47
N GLN A 77 3.95 15.80 -3.02
CA GLN A 77 4.11 16.39 -4.36
C GLN A 77 3.37 15.57 -5.41
N ARG A 78 3.46 14.24 -5.31
CA ARG A 78 2.77 13.37 -6.25
C ARG A 78 1.24 13.44 -6.10
N LEU A 79 0.74 13.46 -4.87
CA LEU A 79 -0.70 13.57 -4.62
C LEU A 79 -1.24 14.91 -5.09
N GLN A 80 -0.49 15.98 -4.84
CA GLN A 80 -0.89 17.32 -5.29
C GLN A 80 -0.92 17.41 -6.81
N GLN A 81 0.03 16.78 -7.49
CA GLN A 81 0.04 16.74 -8.94
C GLN A 81 -1.20 16.03 -9.49
N ILE A 82 -1.62 14.93 -8.84
CA ILE A 82 -2.83 14.22 -9.24
C ILE A 82 -4.05 15.12 -9.12
N VAL A 83 -4.14 15.89 -8.04
CA VAL A 83 -5.24 16.82 -7.79
C VAL A 83 -5.25 17.95 -8.84
N ASP A 84 -4.08 18.56 -9.06
CA ASP A 84 -3.96 19.73 -9.94
C ASP A 84 -4.19 19.40 -11.42
N GLU A 85 -3.74 18.23 -11.86
CA GLU A 85 -3.76 17.87 -13.28
C GLU A 85 -4.83 16.83 -13.62
N ASN A 86 -5.60 16.37 -12.63
CA ASN A 86 -6.63 15.33 -12.81
C ASN A 86 -6.08 14.12 -13.56
N LEU A 87 -4.98 13.57 -13.04
CA LEU A 87 -4.30 12.43 -13.66
C LEU A 87 -5.19 11.19 -13.68
N VAL A 88 -5.04 10.37 -14.71
CA VAL A 88 -5.86 9.18 -14.92
C VAL A 88 -5.01 8.00 -15.41
N LEU A 89 -5.58 6.80 -15.30
CA LEU A 89 -5.02 5.57 -15.84
C LEU A 89 -3.59 5.31 -15.34
N ASP A 90 -2.66 5.04 -16.24
CA ASP A 90 -1.30 4.67 -15.88
C ASP A 90 -0.51 5.77 -15.16
N GLN A 91 -0.99 7.00 -15.21
CA GLN A 91 -0.39 8.11 -14.48
C GLN A 91 -0.57 7.97 -12.97
N LEU A 92 -1.51 7.13 -12.54
CA LEU A 92 -1.79 6.85 -11.13
C LEU A 92 -1.06 5.60 -10.62
N LYS A 93 -0.34 4.93 -11.49
CA LYS A 93 0.33 3.67 -11.16
C LYS A 93 1.50 3.87 -10.20
N THR A 94 1.56 3.03 -9.19
CA THR A 94 2.66 3.03 -8.24
C THR A 94 2.89 1.61 -7.74
N ASP A 95 3.81 1.44 -6.81
CA ASP A 95 3.98 0.17 -6.12
C ASP A 95 4.22 0.42 -4.64
N VAL A 96 3.83 -0.55 -3.85
CA VAL A 96 3.95 -0.52 -2.40
C VAL A 96 4.73 -1.75 -1.95
N VAL A 97 5.71 -1.54 -1.08
CA VAL A 97 6.49 -2.63 -0.51
C VAL A 97 6.09 -2.80 0.95
N GLU A 98 5.61 -4.00 1.29
CA GLU A 98 5.34 -4.37 2.67
C GLU A 98 6.55 -5.10 3.21
N VAL A 99 7.12 -4.59 4.30
CA VAL A 99 8.35 -5.13 4.88
C VAL A 99 8.04 -5.76 6.22
N LYS A 100 8.49 -6.99 6.38
CA LYS A 100 8.28 -7.78 7.61
C LYS A 100 9.47 -7.61 8.54
N LEU A 101 9.42 -6.58 9.36
CA LEU A 101 10.54 -6.24 10.25
C LEU A 101 10.68 -7.21 11.43
N TRP A 102 9.67 -8.06 11.67
CA TRP A 102 9.76 -9.06 12.76
C TRP A 102 10.59 -10.29 12.36
N GLU A 103 10.89 -10.48 11.09
CA GLU A 103 11.73 -11.57 10.62
C GLU A 103 13.18 -11.11 10.53
N SER A 104 14.10 -12.03 10.85
CA SER A 104 15.52 -11.71 10.80
C SER A 104 15.98 -11.54 9.37
N GLY A 105 16.54 -10.36 9.07
CA GLY A 105 17.14 -10.10 7.78
C GLY A 105 18.65 -10.33 7.83
N ASP A 106 19.29 -10.17 6.69
CA ASP A 106 20.74 -10.29 6.55
C ASP A 106 21.42 -8.95 6.88
N GLY A 107 21.18 -8.46 8.11
CA GLY A 107 21.74 -7.18 8.51
C GLY A 107 21.03 -5.96 7.95
N THR A 108 20.90 -5.87 6.64
CA THR A 108 20.28 -4.71 5.99
C THR A 108 18.97 -5.04 5.25
N GLY A 109 18.78 -6.33 4.88
CA GLY A 109 17.58 -6.72 4.13
C GLY A 109 16.60 -7.50 4.97
N TYR A 110 15.32 -7.15 4.85
CA TYR A 110 14.20 -7.85 5.50
C TYR A 110 13.29 -8.47 4.43
N PRO A 111 12.65 -9.61 4.74
CA PRO A 111 11.68 -10.18 3.81
C PRO A 111 10.60 -9.15 3.47
N ALA A 112 10.29 -9.02 2.20
CA ALA A 112 9.35 -8.00 1.73
C ALA A 112 8.59 -8.48 0.51
N VAL A 113 7.44 -7.86 0.27
CA VAL A 113 6.62 -8.12 -0.91
C VAL A 113 6.30 -6.78 -1.57
N ARG A 114 6.59 -6.67 -2.85
CA ARG A 114 6.26 -5.49 -3.64
C ARG A 114 4.99 -5.77 -4.44
N GLU A 115 4.03 -4.88 -4.33
CA GLU A 115 2.75 -5.00 -5.05
C GLU A 115 2.50 -3.76 -5.88
N GLU A 116 2.02 -3.98 -7.11
CA GLU A 116 1.59 -2.89 -7.98
C GLU A 116 0.23 -2.37 -7.53
N ALA A 117 0.08 -1.05 -7.54
CA ALA A 117 -1.15 -0.41 -7.10
C ALA A 117 -1.43 0.86 -7.90
N PHE A 118 -2.67 1.33 -7.79
CA PHE A 118 -3.10 2.60 -8.36
C PHE A 118 -3.58 3.50 -7.23
N ILE A 119 -3.23 4.78 -7.32
CA ILE A 119 -3.60 5.78 -6.31
C ILE A 119 -4.92 6.42 -6.69
N GLU A 120 -5.86 6.40 -5.74
CA GLU A 120 -7.13 7.11 -5.90
C GLU A 120 -7.20 8.20 -4.85
N VAL A 121 -7.07 9.47 -5.25
CA VAL A 121 -7.23 10.59 -4.33
C VAL A 121 -8.72 10.80 -4.10
N VAL A 122 -9.15 10.67 -2.84
CA VAL A 122 -10.57 10.75 -2.48
C VAL A 122 -11.03 12.20 -2.37
N SER A 123 -10.23 13.03 -1.72
CA SER A 123 -10.54 14.44 -1.51
C SER A 123 -9.28 15.19 -1.13
N TYR A 124 -9.39 16.51 -1.02
CA TYR A 124 -8.29 17.33 -0.52
C TYR A 124 -8.85 18.53 0.22
N GLY A 125 -8.11 19.00 1.21
CA GLY A 125 -8.54 20.13 2.03
C GLY A 125 -8.25 19.88 3.49
N GLY A 126 -9.21 19.33 4.20
CA GLY A 126 -9.04 19.01 5.62
C GLY A 126 -9.76 20.00 6.53
N ASP A 127 -9.26 20.11 7.75
CA ASP A 127 -9.84 20.94 8.78
C ASP A 127 -8.77 21.84 9.41
N THR A 128 -9.06 22.38 10.60
CA THR A 128 -8.11 23.25 11.29
C THR A 128 -6.83 22.56 11.74
N SER A 129 -6.80 21.21 11.72
CA SER A 129 -5.58 20.44 12.07
C SER A 129 -4.53 20.51 10.98
N GLY A 130 -4.92 20.77 9.73
CA GLY A 130 -4.00 20.87 8.62
C GLY A 130 -4.59 20.49 7.28
N TYR A 131 -3.79 20.66 6.25
CA TYR A 131 -4.17 20.26 4.89
C TYR A 131 -4.04 18.75 4.77
N GLN A 132 -5.11 18.10 4.33
CA GLN A 132 -5.17 16.66 4.22
C GLN A 132 -5.55 16.23 2.80
N ILE A 133 -4.92 15.15 2.34
CA ILE A 133 -5.23 14.53 1.05
C ILE A 133 -5.41 13.02 1.26
N PRO A 134 -6.56 12.59 1.80
CA PRO A 134 -6.77 11.15 1.97
C PRO A 134 -6.85 10.46 0.63
N PHE A 135 -6.29 9.27 0.55
CA PHE A 135 -6.28 8.51 -0.70
C PHE A 135 -6.42 7.02 -0.43
N ASN A 136 -6.86 6.31 -1.46
CA ASN A 136 -6.95 4.86 -1.42
C ASN A 136 -5.96 4.26 -2.40
N LEU A 137 -5.49 3.05 -2.09
CA LEU A 137 -4.65 2.28 -2.97
C LEU A 137 -5.44 1.07 -3.46
N HIS A 138 -5.47 0.88 -4.77
CA HIS A 138 -6.11 -0.28 -5.39
C HIS A 138 -5.03 -1.18 -5.96
N PHE A 139 -4.90 -2.37 -5.40
CA PHE A 139 -3.83 -3.29 -5.76
C PHE A 139 -4.26 -4.18 -6.92
N THR A 140 -3.36 -4.39 -7.87
CA THR A 140 -3.67 -5.15 -9.10
C THR A 140 -3.51 -6.65 -8.94
N GLY A 141 -2.89 -7.10 -7.84
CA GLY A 141 -2.60 -8.51 -7.65
C GLY A 141 -1.22 -8.93 -8.16
N SER A 142 -0.52 -8.04 -8.82
CA SER A 142 0.84 -8.30 -9.28
C SER A 142 1.81 -8.15 -8.10
N LYS A 143 2.37 -9.27 -7.66
CA LYS A 143 3.25 -9.32 -6.49
C LYS A 143 4.63 -9.84 -6.86
N GLU A 144 5.62 -9.33 -6.15
CA GLU A 144 6.99 -9.77 -6.30
C GLU A 144 7.61 -9.90 -4.92
N THR A 145 8.14 -11.09 -4.62
CA THR A 145 8.77 -11.36 -3.33
C THR A 145 10.25 -11.01 -3.39
N GLY A 146 10.79 -10.55 -2.27
CA GLY A 146 12.21 -10.21 -2.23
C GLY A 146 12.61 -9.70 -0.86
N THR A 147 13.61 -8.83 -0.86
CA THR A 147 14.12 -8.21 0.37
C THR A 147 14.14 -6.70 0.22
N PHE A 148 14.03 -6.00 1.33
CA PHE A 148 14.03 -4.54 1.35
C PHE A 148 15.04 -4.04 2.36
N ASP A 149 15.91 -3.13 1.92
CA ASP A 149 16.88 -2.47 2.79
C ASP A 149 16.27 -1.18 3.31
N VAL A 150 15.99 -1.14 4.62
CA VAL A 150 15.32 0.02 5.23
C VAL A 150 16.24 1.24 5.34
N THR A 151 17.54 1.06 5.22
CA THR A 151 18.50 2.16 5.27
C THR A 151 18.60 2.86 3.90
N THR A 152 18.78 2.11 2.84
CA THR A 152 18.87 2.65 1.48
C THR A 152 17.51 2.77 0.82
N ARG A 153 16.50 2.08 1.37
CA ARG A 153 15.13 2.01 0.85
C ARG A 153 15.09 1.42 -0.57
N GLU A 154 15.82 0.33 -0.75
CA GLU A 154 15.87 -0.37 -2.02
C GLU A 154 15.27 -1.76 -1.90
N PHE A 155 14.46 -2.14 -2.89
CA PHE A 155 13.86 -3.46 -2.99
C PHE A 155 14.67 -4.31 -3.96
N THR A 156 15.00 -5.54 -3.53
CA THR A 156 15.71 -6.50 -4.37
C THR A 156 14.83 -7.74 -4.54
N ALA A 157 14.45 -8.04 -5.78
CA ALA A 157 13.64 -9.21 -6.09
C ALA A 157 14.43 -10.51 -5.90
N GLN A 158 13.72 -11.54 -5.47
CA GLN A 158 14.31 -12.88 -5.39
C GLN A 158 14.38 -13.54 -6.74
#